data_2fd4a3772753dfa7720948b6d3b3fca1
#
_entry.id   2fd4a3772753dfa7720948b6d3b3fca1
#
_cell.length_a   1.000
_cell.length_b   1.000
_cell.length_c   1.000
_cell.angle_alpha   90.00
_cell.angle_beta   90.00
_cell.angle_gamma   90.00
#
_symmetry.space_group_name_H-M   'P 1'
#
loop_
_entity.id
_entity.type
_entity.pdbx_description
1 polymer ?
#
loop_
_entity_poly.entity_id
_entity_poly.type
_entity_poly.pdbx_seq_one_letter_code
_entity_poly.pdbx_strand_id
1 'polypeptide(L)'
;VCSSDLRDNHISKGQWVAAQGFDHNVLREKRPPRREVLDRAAPDNPVIMAHQSGHTGVLNTLALERLGITPDTPVPEGGMMEVADGKVTGYMEETAFLNCQSRVPMPAPEDLMGAYLRAQDGYARRGVTTVQEGMMIPAMEPLYRQLCAAGLLKLDVVGYLDITQADGMRTALSEHIGQYSGRFKVGGYKTFLDGSPQARTAWLREPYCGAEKNYRGYPRMSNEELAGYVDRALDENMQLLVHCNGDAACEQYLRVYGERLRARAASGKPCRAIRPVIIHAQMLAPDQLSRAAQNGMIPSFFVAHVYHWGDVHLENLGPERAARISPAASAGAQGLRYTFHQDAPVIQPDMLETVWCAVNRVTKQGTVLGPQERVPVLDALRAVTINAAYQYFEEGSRSEER
;
A
#
# COMPACT_ATOMS: atom_id res chain seq x y z
N VAL A 1 16.31 8.72 13.07
CA VAL A 1 16.59 10.16 13.27
C VAL A 1 17.47 10.30 14.51
N CYS A 2 18.59 10.95 14.38
CA CYS A 2 19.43 11.32 15.50
C CYS A 2 19.65 12.84 15.50
N SER A 3 20.19 13.39 16.60
CA SER A 3 20.44 14.84 16.71
C SER A 3 21.43 15.38 15.68
N SER A 4 22.30 14.53 15.11
CA SER A 4 23.15 14.90 13.96
C SER A 4 22.32 15.09 12.69
N ASP A 5 21.33 14.22 12.42
CA ASP A 5 20.47 14.35 11.23
C ASP A 5 19.72 15.68 11.21
N LEU A 6 19.26 16.17 12.39
CA LEU A 6 18.59 17.46 12.51
C LEU A 6 19.51 18.63 12.18
N ARG A 7 20.78 18.56 12.63
CA ARG A 7 21.79 19.59 12.34
C ARG A 7 22.21 19.59 10.89
N ASP A 8 22.48 18.41 10.34
CA ASP A 8 22.96 18.23 8.97
C ASP A 8 21.90 18.66 7.93
N ASN A 9 20.62 18.56 8.29
CA ASN A 9 19.49 19.03 7.47
C ASN A 9 18.98 20.43 7.87
N HIS A 10 19.69 21.14 8.74
CA HIS A 10 19.35 22.51 9.17
C HIS A 10 17.94 22.68 9.74
N ILE A 11 17.43 21.66 10.46
CA ILE A 11 16.08 21.67 11.03
C ILE A 11 16.04 22.63 12.24
N SER A 12 15.23 23.68 12.12
CA SER A 12 15.06 24.67 13.18
C SER A 12 14.24 24.11 14.35
N LYS A 13 14.47 24.66 15.56
CA LYS A 13 13.67 24.32 16.73
C LYS A 13 12.18 24.57 16.48
N GLY A 14 11.35 23.62 16.93
CA GLY A 14 9.91 23.68 16.73
C GLY A 14 9.44 23.29 15.32
N GLN A 15 10.31 23.11 14.36
CA GLN A 15 9.94 22.59 13.04
C GLN A 15 9.56 21.09 13.15
N TRP A 16 8.54 20.67 12.39
CA TRP A 16 8.17 19.27 12.30
C TRP A 16 9.27 18.43 11.65
N VAL A 17 9.47 17.24 12.19
CA VAL A 17 10.33 16.20 11.62
C VAL A 17 9.48 15.00 11.26
N ALA A 18 9.36 14.74 9.97
CA ALA A 18 8.77 13.51 9.45
C ALA A 18 9.89 12.54 9.04
N ALA A 19 9.96 11.41 9.73
CA ALA A 19 10.91 10.34 9.45
C ALA A 19 10.18 9.06 9.09
N GLN A 20 10.81 8.16 8.33
CA GLN A 20 10.24 6.85 8.02
C GLN A 20 11.31 5.79 7.87
N GLY A 21 10.87 4.54 7.82
CA GLY A 21 11.72 3.41 7.48
C GLY A 21 12.27 2.66 8.68
N PHE A 22 11.75 2.87 9.92
CA PHE A 22 12.08 1.93 10.97
C PHE A 22 11.30 0.61 10.78
N ASP A 23 11.93 -0.48 11.13
CA ASP A 23 11.30 -1.80 11.20
C ASP A 23 11.68 -2.45 12.54
N HIS A 24 10.69 -2.61 13.40
CA HIS A 24 10.93 -3.20 14.73
C HIS A 24 11.38 -4.67 14.67
N ASN A 25 11.10 -5.36 13.55
CA ASN A 25 11.54 -6.75 13.37
C ASN A 25 13.08 -6.87 13.23
N VAL A 26 13.76 -5.79 12.79
CA VAL A 26 15.22 -5.75 12.70
C VAL A 26 15.88 -5.07 13.90
N LEU A 27 15.10 -4.43 14.77
CA LEU A 27 15.63 -3.85 16.00
C LEU A 27 16.00 -4.95 17.01
N ARG A 28 17.01 -4.68 17.81
CA ARG A 28 17.45 -5.59 18.89
C ARG A 28 16.33 -5.87 19.89
N GLU A 29 15.52 -4.87 20.19
CA GLU A 29 14.41 -4.88 21.14
C GLU A 29 13.19 -5.66 20.63
N LYS A 30 13.11 -5.94 19.32
CA LYS A 30 11.98 -6.62 18.65
C LYS A 30 10.60 -6.02 18.98
N ARG A 31 10.57 -4.71 19.24
CA ARG A 31 9.34 -3.97 19.53
C ARG A 31 9.42 -2.54 18.96
N PRO A 32 8.27 -1.91 18.70
CA PRO A 32 8.25 -0.50 18.29
C PRO A 32 8.93 0.39 19.34
N PRO A 33 9.67 1.44 18.91
CA PRO A 33 10.14 2.46 19.83
C PRO A 33 8.95 3.18 20.46
N ARG A 34 9.17 3.80 21.62
CA ARG A 34 8.20 4.67 22.29
C ARG A 34 8.67 6.13 22.23
N ARG A 35 7.77 7.07 22.53
CA ARG A 35 8.02 8.51 22.44
C ARG A 35 9.31 8.97 23.11
N GLU A 36 9.69 8.33 24.24
CA GLU A 36 10.90 8.72 25.00
C GLU A 36 12.20 8.54 24.19
N VAL A 37 12.20 7.63 23.20
CA VAL A 37 13.33 7.46 22.28
C VAL A 37 13.44 8.67 21.37
N LEU A 38 12.32 9.13 20.82
CA LEU A 38 12.26 10.28 19.94
C LEU A 38 12.46 11.61 20.70
N ASP A 39 11.94 11.72 21.93
CA ASP A 39 12.17 12.89 22.79
C ASP A 39 13.65 13.13 23.06
N ARG A 40 14.43 12.05 23.28
CA ARG A 40 15.89 12.17 23.47
C ARG A 40 16.61 12.56 22.18
N ALA A 41 16.14 12.09 21.02
CA ALA A 41 16.77 12.40 19.73
C ALA A 41 16.48 13.82 19.26
N ALA A 42 15.27 14.32 19.53
CA ALA A 42 14.75 15.61 19.06
C ALA A 42 13.91 16.31 20.16
N PRO A 43 14.54 16.79 21.24
CA PRO A 43 13.82 17.35 22.38
C PRO A 43 13.08 18.65 22.06
N ASP A 44 13.52 19.39 21.04
CA ASP A 44 12.98 20.71 20.68
C ASP A 44 12.05 20.64 19.43
N ASN A 45 11.85 19.46 18.85
CA ASN A 45 11.10 19.30 17.60
C ASN A 45 9.96 18.29 17.74
N PRO A 46 8.75 18.55 17.22
CA PRO A 46 7.73 17.53 17.07
C PRO A 46 8.16 16.52 16.01
N VAL A 47 8.14 15.25 16.35
CA VAL A 47 8.58 14.14 15.48
C VAL A 47 7.44 13.17 15.25
N ILE A 48 7.22 12.82 13.99
CA ILE A 48 6.46 11.64 13.57
C ILE A 48 7.40 10.71 12.81
N MET A 49 7.43 9.43 13.19
CA MET A 49 8.28 8.44 12.56
C MET A 49 7.44 7.24 12.11
N ALA A 50 7.33 7.05 10.80
CA ALA A 50 6.58 5.96 10.20
C ALA A 50 7.42 4.67 10.16
N HIS A 51 6.77 3.55 10.43
CA HIS A 51 7.31 2.22 10.18
C HIS A 51 7.53 2.02 8.66
N GLN A 52 8.41 1.08 8.30
CA GLN A 52 8.71 0.73 6.89
C GLN A 52 7.45 0.41 6.08
N SER A 53 6.43 -0.19 6.70
CA SER A 53 5.15 -0.49 6.05
C SER A 53 4.27 0.72 5.75
N GLY A 54 4.51 1.87 6.40
CA GLY A 54 3.61 3.03 6.33
C GLY A 54 2.32 2.92 7.18
N HIS A 55 2.01 1.75 7.73
CA HIS A 55 0.77 1.48 8.46
C HIS A 55 0.81 1.80 9.96
N THR A 56 1.99 1.89 10.53
CA THR A 56 2.18 2.16 11.95
C THR A 56 3.27 3.20 12.14
N GLY A 57 3.32 3.81 13.31
CA GLY A 57 4.36 4.78 13.59
C GLY A 57 4.38 5.26 15.03
N VAL A 58 5.30 6.17 15.30
CA VAL A 58 5.55 6.71 16.63
C VAL A 58 5.61 8.22 16.59
N LEU A 59 4.96 8.86 17.52
CA LEU A 59 5.00 10.29 17.75
C LEU A 59 5.74 10.57 19.06
N ASN A 60 6.56 11.63 19.09
CA ASN A 60 7.17 12.09 20.32
C ASN A 60 6.21 12.96 21.14
N THR A 61 6.62 13.34 22.35
CA THR A 61 5.79 14.13 23.29
C THR A 61 5.32 15.44 22.65
N LEU A 62 6.21 16.20 22.02
CA LEU A 62 5.85 17.48 21.36
C LEU A 62 4.87 17.29 20.18
N ALA A 63 4.97 16.20 19.44
CA ALA A 63 4.03 15.89 18.36
C ALA A 63 2.64 15.56 18.92
N LEU A 64 2.56 14.73 19.97
CA LEU A 64 1.30 14.42 20.65
C LEU A 64 0.63 15.71 21.19
N GLU A 65 1.38 16.57 21.86
CA GLU A 65 0.89 17.86 22.38
C GLU A 65 0.35 18.75 21.25
N ARG A 66 1.10 18.91 20.14
CA ARG A 66 0.65 19.74 19.02
C ARG A 66 -0.59 19.21 18.32
N LEU A 67 -0.76 17.90 18.29
CA LEU A 67 -1.94 17.26 17.72
C LEU A 67 -3.11 17.18 18.74
N GLY A 68 -2.90 17.58 20.01
CA GLY A 68 -3.90 17.51 21.06
C GLY A 68 -4.28 16.08 21.42
N ILE A 69 -3.33 15.15 21.37
CA ILE A 69 -3.56 13.72 21.62
C ILE A 69 -3.28 13.41 23.08
N THR A 70 -4.25 12.85 23.75
CA THR A 70 -4.24 12.46 25.18
C THR A 70 -4.70 11.01 25.31
N PRO A 71 -4.54 10.39 26.50
CA PRO A 71 -5.10 9.05 26.74
C PRO A 71 -6.61 8.93 26.54
N ASP A 72 -7.34 10.06 26.68
CA ASP A 72 -8.79 10.12 26.51
C ASP A 72 -9.21 10.43 25.05
N THR A 73 -8.26 10.63 24.14
CA THR A 73 -8.56 10.87 22.73
C THR A 73 -9.26 9.64 22.13
N PRO A 74 -10.45 9.79 21.51
CA PRO A 74 -11.14 8.68 20.87
C PRO A 74 -10.29 8.05 19.78
N VAL A 75 -10.11 6.73 19.86
CA VAL A 75 -9.41 5.97 18.80
C VAL A 75 -10.39 5.75 17.65
N PRO A 76 -10.05 6.15 16.42
CA PRO A 76 -10.92 5.94 15.28
C PRO A 76 -11.07 4.44 14.97
N GLU A 77 -12.20 4.09 14.36
CA GLU A 77 -12.45 2.71 13.90
C GLU A 77 -11.33 2.25 12.95
N GLY A 78 -10.90 1.01 13.09
CA GLY A 78 -9.79 0.47 12.31
C GLY A 78 -8.43 1.04 12.69
N GLY A 79 -8.26 1.63 13.86
CA GLY A 79 -6.99 2.12 14.38
C GLY A 79 -6.68 1.63 15.80
N MET A 80 -5.43 1.80 16.23
CA MET A 80 -4.98 1.52 17.60
C MET A 80 -4.04 2.61 18.09
N MET A 81 -4.19 2.99 19.38
CA MET A 81 -3.28 3.88 20.09
C MET A 81 -2.81 3.19 21.38
N GLU A 82 -1.50 3.01 21.52
CA GLU A 82 -0.96 2.36 22.72
C GLU A 82 -0.95 3.32 23.91
N VAL A 83 -1.61 2.92 24.99
CA VAL A 83 -1.58 3.62 26.29
C VAL A 83 -0.98 2.69 27.33
N ALA A 84 0.02 3.15 28.06
CA ALA A 84 0.65 2.44 29.16
C ALA A 84 0.83 3.39 30.36
N ASP A 85 0.55 2.90 31.57
CA ASP A 85 0.66 3.67 32.81
C ASP A 85 -0.07 5.02 32.75
N GLY A 86 -1.27 5.04 32.12
CA GLY A 86 -2.09 6.23 31.95
C GLY A 86 -1.53 7.28 30.97
N LYS A 87 -0.56 6.93 30.15
CA LYS A 87 0.07 7.82 29.16
C LYS A 87 0.09 7.20 27.78
N VAL A 88 -0.11 8.04 26.75
CA VAL A 88 0.11 7.62 25.35
C VAL A 88 1.58 7.33 25.15
N THR A 89 1.93 6.14 24.69
CA THR A 89 3.34 5.75 24.47
C THR A 89 3.96 6.37 23.21
N GLY A 90 3.12 6.98 22.38
CA GLY A 90 3.47 7.50 21.05
C GLY A 90 3.24 6.50 19.93
N TYR A 91 3.18 5.19 20.19
CA TYR A 91 2.94 4.18 19.16
C TYR A 91 1.46 4.12 18.77
N MET A 92 1.23 4.11 17.46
CA MET A 92 -0.11 4.04 16.86
C MET A 92 -0.11 3.18 15.61
N GLU A 93 -1.28 2.62 15.28
CA GLU A 93 -1.48 1.77 14.11
C GLU A 93 -2.66 2.26 13.26
N GLU A 94 -2.56 1.95 11.96
CA GLU A 94 -3.60 2.09 10.94
C GLU A 94 -4.28 3.47 10.97
N THR A 95 -5.61 3.52 11.03
CA THR A 95 -6.38 4.77 10.97
C THR A 95 -5.96 5.79 12.03
N ALA A 96 -5.56 5.34 13.23
CA ALA A 96 -5.07 6.24 14.27
C ALA A 96 -3.74 6.91 13.86
N PHE A 97 -2.79 6.14 13.33
CA PHE A 97 -1.51 6.67 12.85
C PHE A 97 -1.69 7.55 11.61
N LEU A 98 -2.45 7.09 10.62
CA LEU A 98 -2.67 7.81 9.37
C LEU A 98 -3.37 9.15 9.59
N ASN A 99 -4.33 9.22 10.53
CA ASN A 99 -4.97 10.48 10.92
C ASN A 99 -3.98 11.46 11.57
N CYS A 100 -3.01 10.96 12.33
CA CYS A 100 -1.96 11.82 12.86
C CYS A 100 -1.04 12.32 11.74
N GLN A 101 -0.65 11.43 10.84
CA GLN A 101 0.23 11.74 9.71
C GLN A 101 -0.39 12.80 8.77
N SER A 102 -1.68 12.71 8.50
CA SER A 102 -2.39 13.68 7.64
C SER A 102 -2.48 15.09 8.23
N ARG A 103 -2.25 15.25 9.54
CA ARG A 103 -2.25 16.54 10.25
C ARG A 103 -0.84 17.16 10.38
N VAL A 104 0.19 16.46 9.96
CA VAL A 104 1.56 17.01 9.88
C VAL A 104 1.63 17.95 8.69
N PRO A 105 2.19 19.17 8.85
CA PRO A 105 2.33 20.09 7.72
C PRO A 105 3.10 19.49 6.56
N MET A 106 2.57 19.64 5.36
CA MET A 106 3.26 19.24 4.13
C MET A 106 4.52 20.10 3.93
N PRO A 107 5.57 19.54 3.32
CA PRO A 107 6.72 20.35 2.87
C PRO A 107 6.29 21.48 1.92
N ALA A 108 7.14 22.50 1.76
CA ALA A 108 6.86 23.56 0.81
C ALA A 108 6.67 23.01 -0.62
N PRO A 109 5.81 23.62 -1.45
CA PRO A 109 5.55 23.14 -2.81
C PRO A 109 6.82 22.98 -3.66
N GLU A 110 7.79 23.87 -3.49
CA GLU A 110 9.07 23.83 -4.20
C GLU A 110 9.91 22.61 -3.81
N ASP A 111 9.91 22.26 -2.52
CA ASP A 111 10.63 21.08 -1.99
C ASP A 111 9.98 19.80 -2.49
N LEU A 112 8.64 19.74 -2.48
CA LEU A 112 7.89 18.62 -3.03
C LEU A 112 8.15 18.45 -4.53
N MET A 113 8.12 19.53 -5.29
CA MET A 113 8.42 19.51 -6.73
C MET A 113 9.82 18.95 -6.99
N GLY A 114 10.84 19.49 -6.27
CA GLY A 114 12.22 19.01 -6.38
C GLY A 114 12.36 17.52 -6.01
N ALA A 115 11.68 17.07 -4.96
CA ALA A 115 11.69 15.68 -4.54
C ALA A 115 11.03 14.78 -5.59
N TYR A 116 9.93 15.21 -6.17
CA TYR A 116 9.22 14.46 -7.21
C TYR A 116 10.06 14.28 -8.48
N LEU A 117 10.75 15.34 -8.91
CA LEU A 117 11.66 15.26 -10.08
C LEU A 117 12.81 14.27 -9.83
N ARG A 118 13.40 14.28 -8.63
CA ARG A 118 14.44 13.30 -8.26
C ARG A 118 13.89 11.87 -8.19
N ALA A 119 12.67 11.69 -7.70
CA ALA A 119 12.02 10.38 -7.64
C ALA A 119 11.83 9.79 -9.05
N GLN A 120 11.37 10.59 -10.02
CA GLN A 120 11.25 10.15 -11.41
C GLN A 120 12.58 9.65 -11.99
N ASP A 121 13.69 10.37 -11.70
CA ASP A 121 15.03 9.94 -12.13
C ASP A 121 15.43 8.61 -11.49
N GLY A 122 15.04 8.37 -10.25
CA GLY A 122 15.24 7.10 -9.54
C GLY A 122 14.52 5.93 -10.20
N TYR A 123 13.28 6.12 -10.62
CA TYR A 123 12.50 5.12 -11.36
C TYR A 123 13.06 4.90 -12.78
N ALA A 124 13.34 5.98 -13.51
CA ALA A 124 13.86 5.91 -14.88
C ALA A 124 15.19 5.14 -14.97
N ARG A 125 16.11 5.35 -14.03
CA ARG A 125 17.39 4.62 -13.95
C ARG A 125 17.22 3.11 -13.79
N ARG A 126 16.05 2.65 -13.33
CA ARG A 126 15.71 1.23 -13.17
C ARG A 126 14.83 0.71 -14.32
N GLY A 127 14.72 1.47 -15.40
CA GLY A 127 13.95 1.08 -16.58
C GLY A 127 12.44 1.17 -16.43
N VAL A 128 11.93 1.80 -15.35
CA VAL A 128 10.50 2.00 -15.15
C VAL A 128 10.02 3.15 -16.04
N THR A 129 9.02 2.90 -16.88
CA THR A 129 8.45 3.87 -17.82
C THR A 129 7.06 4.35 -17.41
N THR A 130 6.36 3.56 -16.60
CA THR A 130 5.02 3.90 -16.07
C THR A 130 5.02 3.67 -14.56
N VAL A 131 4.58 4.66 -13.81
CA VAL A 131 4.49 4.64 -12.35
C VAL A 131 3.02 4.67 -11.92
N GLN A 132 2.66 3.90 -10.93
CA GLN A 132 1.37 4.02 -10.26
C GLN A 132 1.49 4.95 -9.05
N GLU A 133 0.73 6.05 -9.05
CA GLU A 133 0.44 6.78 -7.82
C GLU A 133 -0.71 6.05 -7.10
N GLY A 134 -0.34 5.25 -6.12
CA GLY A 134 -1.21 4.23 -5.55
C GLY A 134 -2.38 4.76 -4.73
N MET A 135 -2.29 5.99 -4.22
CA MET A 135 -3.36 6.63 -3.46
C MET A 135 -3.21 8.15 -3.42
N MET A 136 -3.86 8.82 -4.34
CA MET A 136 -3.90 10.29 -4.35
C MET A 136 -4.88 10.83 -3.32
N ILE A 137 -4.39 11.70 -2.45
CA ILE A 137 -5.20 12.50 -1.54
C ILE A 137 -5.38 13.92 -2.09
N PRO A 138 -6.38 14.69 -1.62
CA PRO A 138 -6.65 16.06 -2.14
C PRO A 138 -5.45 16.99 -2.15
N ALA A 139 -4.55 16.88 -1.17
CA ALA A 139 -3.35 17.71 -1.08
C ALA A 139 -2.34 17.48 -2.23
N MET A 140 -2.43 16.37 -2.94
CA MET A 140 -1.54 16.02 -4.08
C MET A 140 -2.08 16.54 -5.42
N GLU A 141 -3.35 16.83 -5.53
CA GLU A 141 -3.98 17.28 -6.79
C GLU A 141 -3.30 18.53 -7.38
N PRO A 142 -3.03 19.60 -6.62
CA PRO A 142 -2.35 20.78 -7.16
C PRO A 142 -0.95 20.49 -7.70
N LEU A 143 -0.20 19.59 -7.05
CA LEU A 143 1.13 19.17 -7.49
C LEU A 143 1.07 18.50 -8.87
N TYR A 144 0.16 17.53 -9.06
CA TYR A 144 0.03 16.84 -10.35
C TYR A 144 -0.43 17.76 -11.46
N ARG A 145 -1.36 18.68 -11.19
CA ARG A 145 -1.76 19.72 -12.17
C ARG A 145 -0.59 20.60 -12.58
N GLN A 146 0.22 21.03 -11.62
CA GLN A 146 1.40 21.86 -11.90
C GLN A 146 2.45 21.08 -12.69
N LEU A 147 2.73 19.81 -12.34
CA LEU A 147 3.65 18.93 -13.08
C LEU A 147 3.21 18.74 -14.54
N CYS A 148 1.91 18.51 -14.76
CA CYS A 148 1.35 18.38 -16.11
C CYS A 148 1.44 19.70 -16.90
N ALA A 149 1.00 20.81 -16.32
CA ALA A 149 0.99 22.11 -16.98
C ALA A 149 2.40 22.60 -17.35
N ALA A 150 3.38 22.28 -16.53
CA ALA A 150 4.78 22.63 -16.78
C ALA A 150 5.55 21.61 -17.64
N GLY A 151 4.92 20.48 -18.04
CA GLY A 151 5.57 19.42 -18.81
C GLY A 151 6.71 18.74 -18.08
N LEU A 152 6.63 18.63 -16.75
CA LEU A 152 7.72 18.13 -15.89
C LEU A 152 7.64 16.62 -15.60
N LEU A 153 6.59 15.94 -16.05
CA LEU A 153 6.52 14.49 -15.96
C LEU A 153 7.39 13.85 -17.05
N LYS A 154 8.39 13.07 -16.63
CA LYS A 154 9.28 12.29 -17.49
C LYS A 154 8.73 10.90 -17.78
N LEU A 155 8.00 10.35 -16.80
CA LEU A 155 7.36 9.04 -16.84
C LEU A 155 5.86 9.20 -16.98
N ASP A 156 5.19 8.19 -17.50
CA ASP A 156 3.74 8.14 -17.45
C ASP A 156 3.29 7.78 -16.04
N VAL A 157 2.31 8.48 -15.50
CA VAL A 157 1.79 8.29 -14.15
C VAL A 157 0.30 7.93 -14.22
N VAL A 158 -0.06 6.82 -13.59
CA VAL A 158 -1.45 6.39 -13.42
C VAL A 158 -1.85 6.61 -11.97
N GLY A 159 -2.66 7.64 -11.72
CA GLY A 159 -3.12 8.00 -10.38
C GLY A 159 -4.41 7.30 -10.00
N TYR A 160 -4.51 6.86 -8.74
CA TYR A 160 -5.73 6.30 -8.15
C TYR A 160 -6.18 7.17 -6.99
N LEU A 161 -7.38 7.71 -7.10
CA LEU A 161 -7.92 8.64 -6.11
C LEU A 161 -8.37 7.89 -4.85
N ASP A 162 -8.05 8.41 -3.68
CA ASP A 162 -8.68 7.96 -2.44
C ASP A 162 -10.20 8.09 -2.57
N ILE A 163 -10.90 6.97 -2.63
CA ILE A 163 -12.35 6.95 -2.89
C ILE A 163 -13.15 7.69 -1.83
N THR A 164 -12.61 7.78 -0.60
CA THR A 164 -13.26 8.45 0.52
C THR A 164 -13.29 9.97 0.36
N GLN A 165 -12.41 10.54 -0.47
CA GLN A 165 -12.20 11.97 -0.65
C GLN A 165 -12.16 12.37 -2.15
N ALA A 166 -12.66 11.52 -3.05
CA ALA A 166 -12.40 11.63 -4.49
C ALA A 166 -13.16 12.76 -5.21
N ASP A 167 -14.27 13.27 -4.68
CA ASP A 167 -15.20 14.12 -5.46
C ASP A 167 -14.55 15.40 -5.98
N GLY A 168 -13.84 16.14 -5.13
CA GLY A 168 -13.12 17.36 -5.55
C GLY A 168 -12.03 17.06 -6.56
N MET A 169 -11.21 16.03 -6.30
CA MET A 169 -10.13 15.60 -7.20
C MET A 169 -10.68 15.13 -8.56
N ARG A 170 -11.76 14.35 -8.56
CA ARG A 170 -12.39 13.86 -9.78
C ARG A 170 -12.88 15.01 -10.67
N THR A 171 -13.43 16.06 -10.07
CA THR A 171 -13.84 17.27 -10.79
C THR A 171 -12.64 18.02 -11.34
N ALA A 172 -11.63 18.27 -10.51
CA ALA A 172 -10.43 19.03 -10.87
C ALA A 172 -9.56 18.33 -11.92
N LEU A 173 -9.57 16.98 -11.95
CA LEU A 173 -8.79 16.14 -12.85
C LEU A 173 -9.65 15.47 -13.94
N SER A 174 -10.81 16.03 -14.26
CA SER A 174 -11.78 15.44 -15.18
C SER A 174 -11.20 15.15 -16.59
N GLU A 175 -10.28 15.95 -17.08
CA GLU A 175 -9.61 15.77 -18.37
C GLU A 175 -8.59 14.61 -18.39
N HIS A 176 -8.20 14.12 -17.22
CA HIS A 176 -7.26 13.00 -17.06
C HIS A 176 -7.96 11.65 -16.83
N ILE A 177 -9.28 11.63 -16.67
CA ILE A 177 -10.01 10.40 -16.35
C ILE A 177 -9.94 9.42 -17.53
N GLY A 178 -9.28 8.27 -17.30
CA GLY A 178 -9.13 7.19 -18.27
C GLY A 178 -8.22 7.50 -19.46
N GLN A 179 -7.64 8.68 -19.55
CA GLN A 179 -6.77 9.11 -20.65
C GLN A 179 -5.60 9.94 -20.16
N TYR A 180 -4.49 9.89 -20.88
CA TYR A 180 -3.33 10.72 -20.59
C TYR A 180 -3.50 12.14 -21.08
N SER A 181 -3.21 13.10 -20.21
CA SER A 181 -2.95 14.49 -20.54
C SER A 181 -1.70 14.91 -19.80
N GLY A 182 -0.65 15.37 -20.52
CA GLY A 182 0.63 15.70 -19.90
C GLY A 182 1.31 14.55 -19.14
N ARG A 183 1.22 13.30 -19.64
CA ARG A 183 1.73 12.05 -19.05
C ARG A 183 1.07 11.62 -17.75
N PHE A 184 -0.03 12.22 -17.36
CA PHE A 184 -0.80 11.83 -16.19
C PHE A 184 -2.18 11.33 -16.60
N LYS A 185 -2.64 10.25 -15.98
CA LYS A 185 -3.96 9.65 -16.16
C LYS A 185 -4.55 9.28 -14.80
N VAL A 186 -5.80 9.59 -14.56
CA VAL A 186 -6.57 9.02 -13.44
C VAL A 186 -7.10 7.66 -13.88
N GLY A 187 -6.55 6.59 -13.29
CA GLY A 187 -6.90 5.20 -13.60
C GLY A 187 -8.14 4.71 -12.88
N GLY A 188 -8.42 5.24 -11.69
CA GLY A 188 -9.52 4.77 -10.87
C GLY A 188 -9.46 5.23 -9.41
N TYR A 189 -9.96 4.36 -8.55
CA TYR A 189 -10.06 4.58 -7.12
C TYR A 189 -9.20 3.61 -6.32
N LYS A 190 -8.81 4.04 -5.12
CA LYS A 190 -8.10 3.21 -4.15
C LYS A 190 -8.79 3.25 -2.79
N THR A 191 -8.77 2.09 -2.10
CA THR A 191 -9.14 1.98 -0.68
C THR A 191 -8.36 0.86 0.01
N PHE A 192 -8.56 0.70 1.32
CA PHE A 192 -7.87 -0.29 2.16
C PHE A 192 -8.87 -1.11 2.97
N LEU A 193 -8.65 -2.42 3.09
CA LEU A 193 -9.45 -3.30 3.95
C LEU A 193 -8.70 -3.78 5.19
N ASP A 194 -7.38 -3.77 5.17
CA ASP A 194 -6.56 -4.19 6.30
C ASP A 194 -5.19 -3.48 6.33
N GLY A 195 -4.32 -3.91 7.22
CA GLY A 195 -2.97 -3.43 7.36
C GLY A 195 -1.92 -4.40 6.78
N SER A 196 -0.74 -4.49 7.41
CA SER A 196 0.41 -5.22 6.90
C SER A 196 0.77 -6.46 7.73
N PRO A 197 1.15 -7.60 7.10
CA PRO A 197 1.40 -8.85 7.82
C PRO A 197 2.68 -8.81 8.66
N GLN A 198 3.71 -8.06 8.26
CA GLN A 198 4.94 -7.90 9.04
C GLN A 198 4.74 -7.05 10.31
N ALA A 199 3.76 -6.16 10.31
CA ALA A 199 3.35 -5.42 11.50
C ALA A 199 2.19 -6.10 12.27
N ARG A 200 1.73 -7.28 11.81
CA ARG A 200 0.62 -8.06 12.37
C ARG A 200 -0.74 -7.34 12.35
N THR A 201 -0.93 -6.37 11.47
CA THR A 201 -2.19 -5.65 11.28
C THR A 201 -3.00 -6.13 10.07
N ALA A 202 -2.45 -7.01 9.24
CA ALA A 202 -3.21 -7.69 8.18
C ALA A 202 -4.31 -8.57 8.80
N TRP A 203 -5.52 -8.53 8.21
CA TRP A 203 -6.68 -9.26 8.74
C TRP A 203 -6.73 -10.69 8.20
N LEU A 204 -6.52 -11.66 9.11
CA LEU A 204 -6.40 -13.07 8.80
C LEU A 204 -7.64 -13.87 9.22
N ARG A 205 -7.91 -14.98 8.51
CA ARG A 205 -8.91 -15.98 8.92
C ARG A 205 -8.47 -16.70 10.19
N GLU A 206 -7.18 -16.99 10.32
CA GLU A 206 -6.58 -17.66 11.48
C GLU A 206 -5.66 -16.72 12.26
N PRO A 207 -5.53 -16.90 13.59
CA PRO A 207 -4.68 -16.06 14.41
C PRO A 207 -3.21 -16.06 13.99
N TYR A 208 -2.51 -14.98 14.29
CA TYR A 208 -1.05 -14.94 14.23
C TYR A 208 -0.43 -15.93 15.22
N CYS A 209 0.70 -16.54 14.86
CA CYS A 209 1.41 -17.44 15.75
C CYS A 209 1.81 -16.72 17.05
N GLY A 210 1.60 -17.41 18.19
CA GLY A 210 1.91 -16.87 19.51
C GLY A 210 1.09 -15.64 19.92
N ALA A 211 0.02 -15.32 19.21
CA ALA A 211 -0.82 -14.18 19.54
C ALA A 211 -1.73 -14.47 20.75
N GLU A 212 -1.84 -13.50 21.64
CA GLU A 212 -2.82 -13.54 22.73
C GLU A 212 -4.26 -13.38 22.19
N LYS A 213 -5.24 -13.97 22.90
CA LYS A 213 -6.67 -13.84 22.64
C LYS A 213 -7.08 -14.13 21.19
N ASN A 214 -6.37 -15.00 20.50
CA ASN A 214 -6.65 -15.32 19.09
C ASN A 214 -6.59 -14.10 18.17
N TYR A 215 -5.68 -13.17 18.42
CA TYR A 215 -5.52 -11.98 17.60
C TYR A 215 -5.16 -12.33 16.14
N ARG A 216 -5.89 -11.76 15.21
CA ARG A 216 -5.78 -12.03 13.76
C ARG A 216 -5.74 -10.78 12.89
N GLY A 217 -5.36 -9.64 13.44
CA GLY A 217 -5.56 -8.35 12.78
C GLY A 217 -7.04 -7.94 12.79
N TYR A 218 -7.39 -6.95 11.98
CA TYR A 218 -8.74 -6.39 11.98
C TYR A 218 -9.10 -5.74 10.64
N PRO A 219 -10.41 -5.71 10.28
CA PRO A 219 -10.89 -4.98 9.12
C PRO A 219 -10.82 -3.47 9.35
N ARG A 220 -10.67 -2.70 8.27
CA ARG A 220 -10.67 -1.22 8.32
C ARG A 220 -12.02 -0.61 7.95
N MET A 221 -12.93 -1.35 7.35
CA MET A 221 -14.26 -0.87 7.00
C MET A 221 -15.29 -1.99 7.00
N SER A 222 -16.57 -1.61 7.08
CA SER A 222 -17.70 -2.51 7.00
C SER A 222 -17.93 -3.04 5.57
N ASN A 223 -18.78 -4.08 5.46
CA ASN A 223 -19.20 -4.60 4.16
C ASN A 223 -20.07 -3.59 3.40
N GLU A 224 -20.88 -2.83 4.13
CA GLU A 224 -21.79 -1.83 3.60
C GLU A 224 -21.03 -0.67 2.97
N GLU A 225 -19.98 -0.18 3.62
CA GLU A 225 -19.10 0.85 3.06
C GLU A 225 -18.40 0.36 1.81
N LEU A 226 -17.79 -0.84 1.86
CA LEU A 226 -17.14 -1.43 0.70
C LEU A 226 -18.13 -1.62 -0.47
N ALA A 227 -19.37 -2.05 -0.19
CA ALA A 227 -20.41 -2.20 -1.21
C ALA A 227 -20.73 -0.87 -1.89
N GLY A 228 -20.81 0.22 -1.12
CA GLY A 228 -20.97 1.57 -1.65
C GLY A 228 -19.83 1.99 -2.59
N TYR A 229 -18.58 1.69 -2.22
CA TYR A 229 -17.41 1.98 -3.06
C TYR A 229 -17.36 1.12 -4.32
N VAL A 230 -17.72 -0.15 -4.23
CA VAL A 230 -17.83 -1.03 -5.40
C VAL A 230 -18.91 -0.52 -6.35
N ASP A 231 -20.10 -0.16 -5.84
CA ASP A 231 -21.17 0.39 -6.67
C ASP A 231 -20.74 1.68 -7.36
N ARG A 232 -20.11 2.59 -6.63
CA ARG A 232 -19.58 3.84 -7.20
C ARG A 232 -18.58 3.57 -8.32
N ALA A 233 -17.60 2.69 -8.09
CA ALA A 233 -16.61 2.35 -9.11
C ALA A 233 -17.25 1.75 -10.37
N LEU A 234 -18.25 0.87 -10.20
CA LEU A 234 -18.99 0.27 -11.30
C LEU A 234 -19.89 1.27 -12.03
N ASP A 235 -20.58 2.18 -11.32
CA ASP A 235 -21.45 3.21 -11.91
C ASP A 235 -20.64 4.23 -12.71
N GLU A 236 -19.47 4.61 -12.22
CA GLU A 236 -18.58 5.58 -12.85
C GLU A 236 -17.59 4.95 -13.86
N ASN A 237 -17.65 3.61 -14.02
CA ASN A 237 -16.73 2.84 -14.88
C ASN A 237 -15.24 3.12 -14.56
N MET A 238 -14.91 3.19 -13.28
CA MET A 238 -13.59 3.45 -12.77
C MET A 238 -12.99 2.16 -12.18
N GLN A 239 -11.73 1.87 -12.46
CA GLN A 239 -11.03 0.73 -11.85
C GLN A 239 -10.97 0.93 -10.32
N LEU A 240 -11.14 -0.17 -9.56
CA LEU A 240 -11.05 -0.13 -8.09
C LEU A 240 -9.88 -0.99 -7.62
N LEU A 241 -8.91 -0.33 -7.01
CA LEU A 241 -7.78 -0.96 -6.33
C LEU A 241 -8.08 -1.06 -4.85
N VAL A 242 -8.00 -2.26 -4.28
CA VAL A 242 -8.26 -2.49 -2.86
C VAL A 242 -7.05 -3.17 -2.21
N HIS A 243 -6.51 -2.52 -1.20
CA HIS A 243 -5.44 -3.08 -0.37
C HIS A 243 -5.99 -4.25 0.46
N CYS A 244 -5.50 -5.45 0.21
CA CYS A 244 -5.86 -6.66 0.92
C CYS A 244 -4.61 -7.53 1.09
N ASN A 245 -4.02 -7.53 2.27
CA ASN A 245 -2.91 -8.41 2.61
C ASN A 245 -3.39 -9.75 3.14
N GLY A 246 -4.30 -9.74 4.12
CA GLY A 246 -4.83 -10.93 4.77
C GLY A 246 -5.89 -11.65 3.94
N ASP A 247 -5.99 -12.95 4.15
CA ASP A 247 -6.98 -13.80 3.50
C ASP A 247 -8.43 -13.47 3.93
N ALA A 248 -8.65 -12.93 5.12
CA ALA A 248 -9.96 -12.43 5.54
C ALA A 248 -10.34 -11.12 4.81
N ALA A 249 -9.38 -10.22 4.59
CA ALA A 249 -9.59 -9.01 3.80
C ALA A 249 -9.86 -9.35 2.32
N CYS A 250 -9.09 -10.30 1.75
CA CYS A 250 -9.36 -10.83 0.41
C CYS A 250 -10.77 -11.42 0.32
N GLU A 251 -11.20 -12.17 1.34
CA GLU A 251 -12.56 -12.74 1.41
C GLU A 251 -13.64 -11.67 1.37
N GLN A 252 -13.47 -10.61 2.16
CA GLN A 252 -14.41 -9.49 2.19
C GLN A 252 -14.57 -8.89 0.79
N TYR A 253 -13.44 -8.57 0.13
CA TYR A 253 -13.48 -7.96 -1.21
C TYR A 253 -14.10 -8.87 -2.25
N LEU A 254 -13.66 -10.12 -2.32
CA LEU A 254 -14.20 -11.13 -3.26
C LEU A 254 -15.71 -11.32 -3.12
N ARG A 255 -16.18 -11.44 -1.88
CA ARG A 255 -17.58 -11.63 -1.57
C ARG A 255 -18.42 -10.42 -1.93
N VAL A 256 -18.06 -9.24 -1.41
CA VAL A 256 -18.82 -8.01 -1.64
C VAL A 256 -18.84 -7.66 -3.13
N TYR A 257 -17.71 -7.71 -3.82
CA TYR A 257 -17.64 -7.41 -5.25
C TYR A 257 -18.52 -8.38 -6.07
N GLY A 258 -18.42 -9.69 -5.80
CA GLY A 258 -19.25 -10.70 -6.48
C GLY A 258 -20.75 -10.54 -6.20
N GLU A 259 -21.15 -10.15 -4.98
CA GLU A 259 -22.54 -9.84 -4.62
C GLU A 259 -23.04 -8.61 -5.42
N ARG A 260 -22.22 -7.56 -5.52
CA ARG A 260 -22.61 -6.36 -6.30
C ARG A 260 -22.73 -6.65 -7.79
N LEU A 261 -21.83 -7.47 -8.36
CA LEU A 261 -21.96 -7.90 -9.77
C LEU A 261 -23.27 -8.66 -10.02
N ARG A 262 -23.61 -9.62 -9.15
CA ARG A 262 -24.88 -10.37 -9.26
C ARG A 262 -26.10 -9.47 -9.13
N ALA A 263 -26.10 -8.56 -8.17
CA ALA A 263 -27.20 -7.60 -7.98
C ALA A 263 -27.40 -6.69 -9.21
N ARG A 264 -26.30 -6.23 -9.84
CA ARG A 264 -26.35 -5.43 -11.07
C ARG A 264 -26.91 -6.24 -12.23
N ALA A 265 -26.43 -7.46 -12.42
CA ALA A 265 -26.93 -8.36 -13.46
C ALA A 265 -28.44 -8.63 -13.30
N ALA A 266 -28.89 -8.88 -12.06
CA ALA A 266 -30.31 -9.11 -11.76
C ALA A 266 -31.19 -7.86 -12.02
N SER A 267 -30.63 -6.64 -11.87
CA SER A 267 -31.34 -5.38 -12.13
C SER A 267 -31.23 -4.90 -13.59
N GLY A 268 -30.58 -5.66 -14.48
CA GLY A 268 -30.35 -5.29 -15.88
C GLY A 268 -29.41 -4.10 -16.08
N LYS A 269 -28.67 -3.67 -15.05
CA LYS A 269 -27.67 -2.59 -15.18
C LYS A 269 -26.46 -3.08 -15.96
N PRO A 270 -25.94 -2.31 -16.93
CA PRO A 270 -24.73 -2.67 -17.67
C PRO A 270 -23.55 -2.78 -16.70
N CYS A 271 -22.72 -3.80 -16.90
CA CYS A 271 -21.49 -3.99 -16.16
C CYS A 271 -20.32 -4.08 -17.13
N ARG A 272 -19.51 -3.02 -17.21
CA ARG A 272 -18.23 -3.07 -17.92
C ARG A 272 -17.18 -3.71 -17.02
N ALA A 273 -16.24 -4.42 -17.63
CA ALA A 273 -15.10 -4.99 -16.92
C ALA A 273 -14.15 -3.88 -16.49
N ILE A 274 -14.21 -3.50 -15.22
CA ILE A 274 -13.32 -2.46 -14.65
C ILE A 274 -11.96 -3.02 -14.22
N ARG A 275 -11.72 -4.34 -14.41
CA ARG A 275 -10.49 -5.05 -14.01
C ARG A 275 -10.08 -4.71 -12.57
N PRO A 276 -10.90 -5.03 -11.55
CA PRO A 276 -10.60 -4.69 -10.16
C PRO A 276 -9.31 -5.37 -9.70
N VAL A 277 -8.55 -4.69 -8.84
CA VAL A 277 -7.21 -5.16 -8.41
C VAL A 277 -7.22 -5.45 -6.92
N ILE A 278 -6.68 -6.61 -6.54
CA ILE A 278 -6.37 -6.95 -5.15
C ILE A 278 -4.90 -6.56 -4.93
N ILE A 279 -4.66 -5.42 -4.29
CA ILE A 279 -3.31 -4.94 -4.01
C ILE A 279 -2.71 -5.75 -2.86
N HIS A 280 -1.48 -6.15 -3.02
CA HIS A 280 -0.66 -7.07 -2.25
C HIS A 280 -1.11 -8.52 -2.39
N ALA A 281 -2.39 -8.86 -2.16
CA ALA A 281 -2.90 -10.24 -2.23
C ALA A 281 -2.00 -11.24 -1.49
N GLN A 282 -1.33 -10.76 -0.41
CA GLN A 282 -0.18 -11.42 0.20
C GLN A 282 -0.52 -12.81 0.70
N MET A 283 -1.71 -12.95 1.31
CA MET A 283 -2.23 -14.18 1.88
C MET A 283 -3.43 -14.72 1.09
N LEU A 284 -3.61 -14.33 -0.19
CA LEU A 284 -4.72 -14.82 -1.02
C LEU A 284 -4.75 -16.35 -1.01
N ALA A 285 -5.81 -16.92 -0.45
CA ALA A 285 -5.89 -18.36 -0.17
C ALA A 285 -6.26 -19.17 -1.42
N PRO A 286 -5.92 -20.46 -1.51
CA PRO A 286 -6.21 -21.31 -2.66
C PRO A 286 -7.69 -21.35 -3.04
N ASP A 287 -8.60 -21.38 -2.07
CA ASP A 287 -10.07 -21.37 -2.28
C ASP A 287 -10.57 -20.02 -2.82
N GLN A 288 -9.78 -18.98 -2.73
CA GLN A 288 -10.10 -17.62 -3.19
C GLN A 288 -9.68 -17.36 -4.64
N LEU A 289 -8.69 -18.10 -5.16
CA LEU A 289 -8.14 -17.89 -6.50
C LEU A 289 -9.18 -18.06 -7.60
N SER A 290 -9.97 -19.13 -7.55
CA SER A 290 -11.02 -19.37 -8.55
C SER A 290 -12.10 -18.27 -8.52
N ARG A 291 -12.42 -17.75 -7.35
CA ARG A 291 -13.38 -16.65 -7.19
C ARG A 291 -12.84 -15.33 -7.71
N ALA A 292 -11.54 -15.07 -7.50
CA ALA A 292 -10.87 -13.92 -8.08
C ALA A 292 -10.93 -13.98 -9.62
N ALA A 293 -10.68 -15.14 -10.22
CA ALA A 293 -10.83 -15.38 -11.66
C ALA A 293 -12.27 -15.13 -12.15
N GLN A 294 -13.27 -15.70 -11.47
CA GLN A 294 -14.69 -15.51 -11.80
C GLN A 294 -15.12 -14.03 -11.73
N ASN A 295 -14.57 -13.29 -10.80
CA ASN A 295 -14.84 -11.85 -10.64
C ASN A 295 -14.02 -10.97 -11.58
N GLY A 296 -13.13 -11.52 -12.42
CA GLY A 296 -12.24 -10.80 -13.32
C GLY A 296 -11.23 -9.92 -12.59
N MET A 297 -10.83 -10.31 -11.37
CA MET A 297 -9.89 -9.56 -10.55
C MET A 297 -8.43 -9.85 -10.93
N ILE A 298 -7.58 -8.86 -10.73
CA ILE A 298 -6.12 -8.95 -10.94
C ILE A 298 -5.45 -8.93 -9.56
N PRO A 299 -4.83 -10.02 -9.07
CA PRO A 299 -3.95 -9.93 -7.92
C PRO A 299 -2.65 -9.22 -8.32
N SER A 300 -2.30 -8.18 -7.56
CA SER A 300 -1.02 -7.49 -7.69
C SER A 300 -0.17 -7.87 -6.47
N PHE A 301 0.80 -8.76 -6.65
CA PHE A 301 1.57 -9.29 -5.53
C PHE A 301 2.78 -8.43 -5.21
N PHE A 302 3.01 -8.17 -3.93
CA PHE A 302 4.26 -7.64 -3.43
C PHE A 302 5.23 -8.81 -3.12
N VAL A 303 5.68 -9.50 -4.17
CA VAL A 303 6.42 -10.76 -4.04
C VAL A 303 7.78 -10.62 -3.33
N ALA A 304 8.37 -9.42 -3.34
CA ALA A 304 9.62 -9.15 -2.62
C ALA A 304 9.48 -9.25 -1.08
N HIS A 305 8.26 -9.34 -0.54
CA HIS A 305 8.03 -9.73 0.85
C HIS A 305 8.70 -11.04 1.22
N VAL A 306 8.84 -11.97 0.27
CA VAL A 306 9.57 -13.23 0.49
C VAL A 306 11.01 -12.98 0.92
N TYR A 307 11.70 -12.06 0.26
CA TYR A 307 13.08 -11.71 0.59
C TYR A 307 13.16 -10.82 1.82
N HIS A 308 12.42 -9.71 1.83
CA HIS A 308 12.57 -8.68 2.87
C HIS A 308 12.00 -9.09 4.23
N TRP A 309 10.90 -9.82 4.26
CA TRP A 309 10.17 -10.19 5.49
C TRP A 309 9.82 -11.69 5.58
N GLY A 310 10.36 -12.54 4.71
CA GLY A 310 10.05 -13.97 4.70
C GLY A 310 10.33 -14.64 6.05
N ASP A 311 11.43 -14.28 6.69
CA ASP A 311 11.77 -14.79 8.03
C ASP A 311 10.79 -14.32 9.10
N VAL A 312 10.32 -13.07 9.03
CA VAL A 312 9.27 -12.51 9.90
C VAL A 312 7.92 -13.20 9.65
N HIS A 313 7.62 -13.54 8.40
CA HIS A 313 6.39 -14.27 8.07
C HIS A 313 6.42 -15.70 8.61
N LEU A 314 7.58 -16.36 8.64
CA LEU A 314 7.73 -17.65 9.30
C LEU A 314 7.41 -17.56 10.80
N GLU A 315 7.86 -16.51 11.48
CA GLU A 315 7.54 -16.25 12.89
C GLU A 315 6.06 -15.93 13.11
N ASN A 316 5.51 -15.03 12.28
CA ASN A 316 4.15 -14.50 12.46
C ASN A 316 3.05 -15.49 12.03
N LEU A 317 3.29 -16.29 11.01
CA LEU A 317 2.27 -17.13 10.36
C LEU A 317 2.51 -18.63 10.55
N GLY A 318 3.73 -19.01 10.95
CA GLY A 318 4.19 -20.38 10.93
C GLY A 318 4.57 -20.86 9.51
N PRO A 319 5.31 -21.98 9.40
CA PRO A 319 5.92 -22.42 8.14
C PRO A 319 4.90 -22.70 7.03
N GLU A 320 3.76 -23.28 7.36
CA GLU A 320 2.76 -23.69 6.37
C GLU A 320 2.09 -22.48 5.70
N ARG A 321 1.65 -21.50 6.47
CA ARG A 321 1.00 -20.28 5.92
C ARG A 321 2.02 -19.39 5.25
N ALA A 322 3.21 -19.21 5.86
CA ALA A 322 4.29 -18.42 5.28
C ALA A 322 4.76 -18.97 3.92
N ALA A 323 4.76 -20.29 3.73
CA ALA A 323 5.10 -20.90 2.45
C ALA A 323 4.13 -20.53 1.29
N ARG A 324 2.94 -20.06 1.61
CA ARG A 324 1.90 -19.70 0.64
C ARG A 324 1.77 -18.21 0.35
N ILE A 325 2.62 -17.36 0.95
CA ILE A 325 2.55 -15.91 0.68
C ILE A 325 2.84 -15.60 -0.79
N SER A 326 2.18 -14.57 -1.34
CA SER A 326 2.27 -14.19 -2.76
C SER A 326 2.14 -15.39 -3.69
N PRO A 327 0.96 -16.04 -3.79
CA PRO A 327 0.75 -17.32 -4.47
C PRO A 327 0.70 -17.15 -6.00
N ALA A 328 1.81 -16.71 -6.60
CA ALA A 328 1.86 -16.33 -8.01
C ALA A 328 1.77 -17.54 -8.96
N ALA A 329 2.42 -18.66 -8.64
CA ALA A 329 2.31 -19.88 -9.46
C ALA A 329 0.90 -20.47 -9.39
N SER A 330 0.32 -20.52 -8.18
CA SER A 330 -1.06 -20.96 -7.99
C SER A 330 -2.07 -20.06 -8.72
N ALA A 331 -1.87 -18.74 -8.72
CA ALA A 331 -2.70 -17.80 -9.49
C ALA A 331 -2.61 -18.06 -11.00
N GLY A 332 -1.39 -18.23 -11.53
CA GLY A 332 -1.16 -18.57 -12.94
C GLY A 332 -1.80 -19.90 -13.33
N ALA A 333 -1.73 -20.94 -12.49
CA ALA A 333 -2.36 -22.22 -12.72
C ALA A 333 -3.91 -22.16 -12.80
N GLN A 334 -4.52 -21.15 -12.15
CA GLN A 334 -5.95 -20.85 -12.26
C GLN A 334 -6.30 -19.90 -13.42
N GLY A 335 -5.33 -19.57 -14.28
CA GLY A 335 -5.53 -18.65 -15.41
C GLY A 335 -5.67 -17.18 -15.03
N LEU A 336 -5.37 -16.81 -13.78
CA LEU A 336 -5.36 -15.41 -13.35
C LEU A 336 -4.16 -14.68 -13.97
N ARG A 337 -4.44 -13.52 -14.57
CA ARG A 337 -3.37 -12.53 -14.82
C ARG A 337 -3.05 -11.86 -13.50
N TYR A 338 -1.77 -11.81 -13.17
CA TYR A 338 -1.27 -11.13 -11.98
C TYR A 338 -0.16 -10.15 -12.35
N THR A 339 0.07 -9.19 -11.49
CA THR A 339 1.15 -8.21 -11.60
C THR A 339 2.04 -8.27 -10.37
N PHE A 340 3.25 -7.73 -10.48
CA PHE A 340 4.14 -7.51 -9.35
C PHE A 340 4.39 -6.03 -9.14
N HIS A 341 4.54 -5.64 -7.87
CA HIS A 341 4.89 -4.27 -7.46
C HIS A 341 5.88 -4.27 -6.29
N GLN A 342 6.43 -3.10 -5.96
CA GLN A 342 7.38 -2.91 -4.85
C GLN A 342 6.87 -1.99 -3.76
N ASP A 343 5.77 -1.30 -4.00
CA ASP A 343 5.17 -0.38 -3.02
C ASP A 343 6.14 0.70 -2.53
N ALA A 344 6.95 1.27 -3.46
CA ALA A 344 7.92 2.30 -3.11
C ALA A 344 7.22 3.50 -2.42
N PRO A 345 7.76 4.00 -1.30
CA PRO A 345 9.13 3.83 -0.81
C PRO A 345 9.34 2.68 0.18
N VAL A 346 8.39 1.74 0.34
CA VAL A 346 8.53 0.58 1.23
C VAL A 346 9.81 -0.21 0.90
N ILE A 347 10.03 -0.49 -0.40
CA ILE A 347 11.33 -0.91 -0.93
C ILE A 347 11.69 -0.08 -2.16
N GLN A 348 12.95 -0.18 -2.60
CA GLN A 348 13.40 0.50 -3.82
C GLN A 348 12.66 -0.07 -5.05
N PRO A 349 12.34 0.75 -6.07
CA PRO A 349 11.60 0.32 -7.24
C PRO A 349 12.48 -0.49 -8.23
N ASP A 350 13.04 -1.60 -7.78
CA ASP A 350 13.89 -2.49 -8.55
C ASP A 350 13.09 -3.69 -9.07
N MET A 351 12.69 -3.62 -10.35
CA MET A 351 11.90 -4.67 -10.98
C MET A 351 12.68 -5.96 -11.19
N LEU A 352 14.01 -5.89 -11.33
CA LEU A 352 14.84 -7.09 -11.47
C LEU A 352 14.98 -7.83 -10.14
N GLU A 353 15.08 -7.11 -9.01
CA GLU A 353 14.99 -7.71 -7.68
C GLU A 353 13.63 -8.40 -7.49
N THR A 354 12.55 -7.77 -7.90
CA THR A 354 11.19 -8.34 -7.83
C THR A 354 11.07 -9.63 -8.64
N VAL A 355 11.59 -9.65 -9.87
CA VAL A 355 11.67 -10.87 -10.70
C VAL A 355 12.50 -11.94 -10.02
N TRP A 356 13.65 -11.57 -9.47
CA TRP A 356 14.52 -12.50 -8.74
C TRP A 356 13.81 -13.11 -7.53
N CYS A 357 13.09 -12.31 -6.74
CA CYS A 357 12.30 -12.78 -5.60
C CYS A 357 11.23 -13.80 -6.03
N ALA A 358 10.52 -13.55 -7.11
CA ALA A 358 9.47 -14.43 -7.62
C ALA A 358 10.01 -15.78 -8.12
N VAL A 359 11.19 -15.77 -8.74
CA VAL A 359 11.83 -16.97 -9.32
C VAL A 359 12.52 -17.82 -8.24
N ASN A 360 13.20 -17.18 -7.29
CA ASN A 360 14.04 -17.88 -6.31
C ASN A 360 13.32 -18.16 -4.99
N ARG A 361 12.49 -17.23 -4.51
CA ARG A 361 11.77 -17.32 -3.23
C ARG A 361 12.67 -17.65 -2.05
N VAL A 362 13.73 -16.86 -1.88
CA VAL A 362 14.73 -17.01 -0.81
C VAL A 362 14.64 -15.80 0.12
N THR A 363 14.61 -16.03 1.43
CA THR A 363 14.62 -14.98 2.45
C THR A 363 16.01 -14.36 2.61
N LYS A 364 16.13 -13.26 3.36
CA LYS A 364 17.44 -12.67 3.71
C LYS A 364 18.36 -13.63 4.46
N GLN A 365 17.81 -14.57 5.24
CA GLN A 365 18.59 -15.58 5.98
C GLN A 365 18.87 -16.83 5.13
N GLY A 366 18.46 -16.85 3.86
CA GLY A 366 18.75 -17.96 2.95
C GLY A 366 17.70 -19.09 2.98
N THR A 367 16.60 -18.94 3.71
CA THR A 367 15.52 -19.92 3.74
C THR A 367 14.76 -19.90 2.44
N VAL A 368 14.55 -21.05 1.80
CA VAL A 368 13.65 -21.18 0.64
C VAL A 368 12.22 -21.21 1.16
N LEU A 369 11.43 -20.18 0.80
CA LEU A 369 10.07 -20.02 1.31
C LEU A 369 9.03 -20.30 0.23
N GLY A 370 8.32 -21.43 0.36
CA GLY A 370 7.25 -21.82 -0.57
C GLY A 370 7.73 -22.05 -2.01
N PRO A 371 8.67 -23.01 -2.26
CA PRO A 371 9.23 -23.24 -3.60
C PRO A 371 8.20 -23.60 -4.66
N GLN A 372 7.03 -24.09 -4.25
CA GLN A 372 5.90 -24.41 -5.14
C GLN A 372 5.25 -23.15 -5.77
N GLU A 373 5.49 -21.98 -5.18
CA GLU A 373 5.00 -20.69 -5.69
C GLU A 373 6.05 -19.94 -6.54
N ARG A 374 7.16 -20.59 -6.89
CA ARG A 374 8.11 -20.07 -7.88
C ARG A 374 7.45 -19.97 -9.25
N VAL A 375 7.77 -18.91 -9.96
CA VAL A 375 7.33 -18.75 -11.35
C VAL A 375 8.53 -18.75 -12.29
N PRO A 376 8.36 -19.18 -13.56
CA PRO A 376 9.40 -19.04 -14.58
C PRO A 376 9.80 -17.58 -14.78
N VAL A 377 11.06 -17.34 -15.15
CA VAL A 377 11.59 -15.97 -15.40
C VAL A 377 10.71 -15.19 -16.38
N LEU A 378 10.25 -15.83 -17.46
CA LEU A 378 9.42 -15.18 -18.47
C LEU A 378 8.06 -14.74 -17.90
N ASP A 379 7.45 -15.54 -17.03
CA ASP A 379 6.17 -15.19 -16.40
C ASP A 379 6.35 -14.07 -15.37
N ALA A 380 7.48 -14.04 -14.64
CA ALA A 380 7.84 -12.94 -13.77
C ALA A 380 8.07 -11.64 -14.55
N LEU A 381 8.74 -11.71 -15.71
CA LEU A 381 8.90 -10.56 -16.61
C LEU A 381 7.55 -10.07 -17.16
N ARG A 382 6.67 -10.97 -17.57
CA ARG A 382 5.31 -10.61 -17.98
C ARG A 382 4.53 -9.89 -16.88
N ALA A 383 4.69 -10.31 -15.62
CA ALA A 383 4.00 -9.70 -14.48
C ALA A 383 4.42 -8.24 -14.22
N VAL A 384 5.64 -7.85 -14.58
CA VAL A 384 6.15 -6.48 -14.44
C VAL A 384 6.09 -5.66 -15.74
N THR A 385 5.61 -6.25 -16.84
CA THR A 385 5.52 -5.60 -18.17
C THR A 385 4.10 -5.69 -18.75
N ILE A 386 3.83 -6.68 -19.60
CA ILE A 386 2.56 -6.76 -20.35
C ILE A 386 1.33 -6.94 -19.44
N ASN A 387 1.47 -7.65 -18.31
CA ASN A 387 0.37 -7.78 -17.37
C ASN A 387 0.11 -6.46 -16.62
N ALA A 388 1.17 -5.68 -16.32
CA ALA A 388 1.01 -4.34 -15.77
C ALA A 388 0.33 -3.40 -16.79
N ALA A 389 0.71 -3.47 -18.06
CA ALA A 389 0.01 -2.76 -19.12
C ALA A 389 -1.46 -3.18 -19.23
N TYR A 390 -1.76 -4.49 -19.13
CA TYR A 390 -3.13 -4.98 -19.08
C TYR A 390 -3.90 -4.43 -17.88
N GLN A 391 -3.30 -4.34 -16.71
CA GLN A 391 -3.93 -3.74 -15.53
C GLN A 391 -4.38 -2.31 -15.82
N TYR A 392 -3.61 -1.54 -16.58
CA TYR A 392 -3.91 -0.14 -16.92
C TYR A 392 -4.71 0.04 -18.22
N PHE A 393 -5.22 -1.04 -18.83
CA PHE A 393 -5.90 -1.02 -20.14
C PHE A 393 -5.02 -0.52 -21.28
N GLU A 394 -3.72 -0.82 -21.24
CA GLU A 394 -2.70 -0.31 -22.17
C GLU A 394 -1.96 -1.43 -22.92
N GLU A 395 -2.37 -2.68 -22.80
CA GLU A 395 -1.72 -3.83 -23.41
C GLU A 395 -1.65 -3.74 -24.95
N GLY A 396 -2.55 -2.99 -25.55
CA GLY A 396 -2.57 -2.76 -26.99
C GLY A 396 -1.68 -1.60 -27.49
N SER A 397 -1.14 -0.79 -26.56
CA SER A 397 -0.35 0.41 -26.88
C SER A 397 1.08 0.39 -26.32
N ARG A 398 1.36 -0.49 -25.37
CA ARG A 398 2.65 -0.64 -24.71
C ARG A 398 3.41 -1.83 -25.29
N SER A 399 3.73 -1.80 -26.60
CA SER A 399 4.54 -2.82 -27.25
C SER A 399 5.76 -2.17 -27.90
N GLU A 400 6.94 -2.78 -27.76
CA GLU A 400 8.16 -2.36 -28.44
C GLU A 400 8.17 -2.75 -29.93
N GLU A 401 7.25 -3.61 -30.36
CA GLU A 401 7.14 -4.10 -31.73
C GLU A 401 6.27 -3.19 -32.63
N ARG A 402 6.34 -1.87 -32.45
CA ARG A 402 5.61 -0.92 -33.31
C ARG A 402 6.53 0.00 -34.06
#